data_74ddb1015702d8f3391f4282f96649f7
#
_entry.id   74ddb1015702d8f3391f4282f96649f7
#
_cell.length_a   1.000
_cell.length_b   1.000
_cell.length_c   1.000
_cell.angle_alpha   90.00
_cell.angle_beta   90.00
_cell.angle_gamma   90.00
#
_symmetry.space_group_name_H-M   'P 1'
#
loop_
_entity.id
_entity.type
_entity.pdbx_description
1 polymer ?
#
loop_
_entity_poly.entity_id
_entity_poly.type
_entity_poly.pdbx_seq_one_letter_code
_entity_poly.pdbx_strand_id
1 'polypeptide(L)'
;MDWSAFNLSLKLSLWTLLLLMPLGVLLGRWLAMTDFTGRSLVQALLALPLVLPPTVLGYYLLATFSQTSSTGAWYQSLTGKSLAFSFEGLLIASMIFNLPFAIQPLKRAFEQIGRDVLDAAACCGLNRWQQFFSIELPLIWPGLLGAAVLVFAHTLGEFGVVLMVGGNIPEETRTIAISIYDSVPVSYTHLTLPTIYSV
;
A
#
# COMPACT_ATOMS: atom_id res chain seq x y z
N MET A 1 14.31 -11.92 -18.37
CA MET A 1 13.24 -11.41 -17.50
C MET A 1 13.33 -12.14 -16.17
N ASP A 2 13.44 -11.43 -15.07
CA ASP A 2 13.58 -12.05 -13.73
C ASP A 2 12.20 -12.51 -13.24
N TRP A 3 11.90 -13.79 -13.44
CA TRP A 3 10.62 -14.38 -13.05
C TRP A 3 10.43 -14.46 -11.54
N SER A 4 11.53 -14.54 -10.77
CA SER A 4 11.44 -14.54 -9.31
C SER A 4 11.00 -13.17 -8.79
N ALA A 5 11.59 -12.10 -9.31
CA ALA A 5 11.21 -10.73 -9.01
C ALA A 5 9.76 -10.40 -9.42
N PHE A 6 9.32 -10.90 -10.58
CA PHE A 6 7.93 -10.74 -11.01
C PHE A 6 6.94 -11.44 -10.06
N ASN A 7 7.21 -12.70 -9.72
CA ASN A 7 6.37 -13.47 -8.80
C ASN A 7 6.32 -12.83 -7.41
N LEU A 8 7.46 -12.31 -6.92
CA LEU A 8 7.51 -11.61 -5.64
C LEU A 8 6.65 -10.34 -5.66
N SER A 9 6.77 -9.53 -6.72
CA SER A 9 5.97 -8.31 -6.87
C SER A 9 4.48 -8.60 -6.96
N LEU A 10 4.10 -9.64 -7.71
CA LEU A 10 2.71 -10.08 -7.80
C LEU A 10 2.18 -10.55 -6.44
N LYS A 11 2.96 -11.37 -5.73
CA LYS A 11 2.63 -11.84 -4.39
C LYS A 11 2.48 -10.66 -3.41
N LEU A 12 3.41 -9.70 -3.43
CA LEU A 12 3.36 -8.51 -2.59
C LEU A 12 2.10 -7.68 -2.89
N SER A 13 1.81 -7.42 -4.17
CA SER A 13 0.63 -6.65 -4.58
C SER A 13 -0.68 -7.33 -4.19
N LEU A 14 -0.79 -8.66 -4.34
CA LEU A 14 -1.97 -9.41 -3.95
C LEU A 14 -2.18 -9.42 -2.43
N TRP A 15 -1.14 -9.64 -1.64
CA TRP A 15 -1.25 -9.60 -0.18
C TRP A 15 -1.55 -8.19 0.33
N THR A 16 -0.91 -7.16 -0.24
CA THR A 16 -1.23 -5.76 0.10
C THR A 16 -2.69 -5.45 -0.22
N LEU A 17 -3.18 -5.85 -1.39
CA LEU A 17 -4.58 -5.68 -1.78
C LEU A 17 -5.52 -6.39 -0.82
N LEU A 18 -5.27 -7.69 -0.54
CA LEU A 18 -6.13 -8.51 0.30
C LEU A 18 -6.28 -7.96 1.72
N LEU A 19 -5.18 -7.46 2.30
CA LEU A 19 -5.19 -6.94 3.67
C LEU A 19 -5.65 -5.48 3.73
N LEU A 20 -5.29 -4.67 2.74
CA LEU A 20 -5.57 -3.25 2.77
C LEU A 20 -7.00 -2.90 2.35
N MET A 21 -7.63 -3.68 1.46
CA MET A 21 -8.98 -3.37 0.99
C MET A 21 -10.04 -3.47 2.09
N PRO A 22 -10.11 -4.52 2.94
CA PRO A 22 -11.03 -4.53 4.07
C PRO A 22 -10.79 -3.37 5.04
N LEU A 23 -9.52 -3.06 5.33
CA LEU A 23 -9.15 -1.94 6.17
C LEU A 23 -9.58 -0.60 5.55
N GLY A 24 -9.38 -0.45 4.25
CA GLY A 24 -9.79 0.72 3.47
C GLY A 24 -11.30 0.92 3.47
N VAL A 25 -12.08 -0.14 3.34
CA VAL A 25 -13.55 -0.10 3.44
C VAL A 25 -13.98 0.36 4.83
N LEU A 26 -13.41 -0.23 5.90
CA LEU A 26 -13.74 0.13 7.26
C LEU A 26 -13.40 1.59 7.58
N LEU A 27 -12.16 2.00 7.28
CA LEU A 27 -11.69 3.37 7.54
C LEU A 27 -12.37 4.39 6.63
N GLY A 28 -12.56 4.07 5.35
CA GLY A 28 -13.27 4.92 4.40
C GLY A 28 -14.71 5.16 4.83
N ARG A 29 -15.43 4.09 5.21
CA ARG A 29 -16.79 4.19 5.75
C ARG A 29 -16.84 5.00 7.03
N TRP A 30 -15.96 4.70 7.98
CA TRP A 30 -15.91 5.42 9.25
C TRP A 30 -15.68 6.92 9.03
N LEU A 31 -14.72 7.29 8.19
CA LEU A 31 -14.44 8.69 7.87
C LEU A 31 -15.56 9.36 7.08
N ALA A 32 -16.31 8.63 6.24
CA ALA A 32 -17.40 9.19 5.46
C ALA A 32 -18.66 9.43 6.30
N MET A 33 -18.97 8.50 7.21
CA MET A 33 -20.25 8.45 7.93
C MET A 33 -20.20 9.12 9.32
N THR A 34 -19.00 9.47 9.82
CA THR A 34 -18.84 9.99 11.18
C THR A 34 -18.31 11.42 11.17
N ASP A 35 -19.04 12.31 11.82
CA ASP A 35 -18.58 13.68 12.09
C ASP A 35 -18.03 13.76 13.51
N PHE A 36 -16.74 14.02 13.64
CA PHE A 36 -16.06 14.17 14.94
C PHE A 36 -15.00 15.28 14.90
N THR A 37 -14.75 15.85 16.07
CA THR A 37 -13.69 16.86 16.23
C THR A 37 -12.32 16.22 15.96
N GLY A 38 -11.57 16.77 14.98
CA GLY A 38 -10.29 16.20 14.57
C GLY A 38 -10.33 15.33 13.31
N ARG A 39 -11.49 15.17 12.64
CA ARG A 39 -11.63 14.44 11.37
C ARG A 39 -10.61 14.91 10.33
N SER A 40 -10.41 16.22 10.20
CA SER A 40 -9.44 16.79 9.26
C SER A 40 -8.00 16.39 9.59
N LEU A 41 -7.64 16.32 10.86
CA LEU A 41 -6.32 15.90 11.30
C LEU A 41 -6.08 14.40 10.98
N VAL A 42 -7.06 13.55 11.24
CA VAL A 42 -6.97 12.12 10.89
C VAL A 42 -6.82 11.95 9.37
N GLN A 43 -7.59 12.68 8.58
CA GLN A 43 -7.47 12.64 7.12
C GLN A 43 -6.10 13.12 6.65
N ALA A 44 -5.55 14.18 7.24
CA ALA A 44 -4.21 14.68 6.93
C ALA A 44 -3.13 13.63 7.27
N LEU A 45 -3.23 12.98 8.43
CA LEU A 45 -2.30 11.91 8.84
C LEU A 45 -2.36 10.70 7.90
N LEU A 46 -3.57 10.28 7.50
CA LEU A 46 -3.75 9.19 6.54
C LEU A 46 -3.26 9.54 5.13
N ALA A 47 -3.23 10.81 4.77
CA ALA A 47 -2.70 11.28 3.49
C ALA A 47 -1.17 11.53 3.53
N LEU A 48 -0.54 11.51 4.70
CA LEU A 48 0.86 11.85 4.89
C LEU A 48 1.82 10.99 4.04
N PRO A 49 1.60 9.67 3.87
CA PRO A 49 2.43 8.87 2.98
C PRO A 49 2.44 9.34 1.51
N LEU A 50 1.39 10.01 1.06
CA LEU A 50 1.29 10.54 -0.30
C LEU A 50 2.15 11.79 -0.52
N VAL A 51 2.36 12.57 0.53
CA VAL A 51 3.10 13.84 0.48
C VAL A 51 4.59 13.63 0.67
N LEU A 52 4.97 12.61 1.46
CA LEU A 52 6.38 12.31 1.71
C LEU A 52 7.02 11.67 0.47
N PRO A 53 8.26 12.07 0.12
CA PRO A 53 9.03 11.33 -0.89
C PRO A 53 9.15 9.85 -0.50
N PRO A 54 8.95 8.91 -1.44
CA PRO A 54 8.96 7.46 -1.14
C PRO A 54 10.24 6.99 -0.43
N THR A 55 11.39 7.51 -0.81
CA THR A 55 12.68 7.20 -0.18
C THR A 55 12.77 7.68 1.26
N VAL A 56 12.20 8.85 1.56
CA VAL A 56 12.16 9.40 2.92
C VAL A 56 11.27 8.54 3.81
N LEU A 57 10.08 8.20 3.32
CA LEU A 57 9.17 7.29 4.04
C LEU A 57 9.83 5.92 4.25
N GLY A 58 10.45 5.37 3.19
CA GLY A 58 11.18 4.10 3.26
C GLY A 58 12.30 4.11 4.29
N TYR A 59 13.06 5.21 4.40
CA TYR A 59 14.10 5.38 5.42
C TYR A 59 13.53 5.35 6.85
N TYR A 60 12.45 6.09 7.11
CA TYR A 60 11.83 6.08 8.44
C TYR A 60 11.24 4.71 8.79
N LEU A 61 10.65 4.02 7.82
CA LEU A 61 10.16 2.65 8.02
C LEU A 61 11.31 1.69 8.29
N LEU A 62 12.41 1.77 7.54
CA LEU A 62 13.61 0.96 7.78
C LEU A 62 14.18 1.20 9.18
N ALA A 63 14.30 2.46 9.59
CA ALA A 63 14.76 2.81 10.94
C ALA A 63 13.84 2.23 12.02
N THR A 64 12.50 2.26 11.79
CA THR A 64 11.50 1.69 12.70
C THR A 64 11.54 0.16 12.74
N PHE A 65 11.83 -0.50 11.62
CA PHE A 65 11.89 -1.97 11.49
C PHE A 65 13.25 -2.55 11.90
N SER A 66 14.25 -1.70 12.09
CA SER A 66 15.61 -2.11 12.51
C SER A 66 15.55 -2.81 13.87
N GLN A 67 16.45 -3.80 14.05
CA GLN A 67 16.60 -4.53 15.32
C GLN A 67 17.01 -3.64 16.50
N THR A 68 17.59 -2.47 16.22
CA THR A 68 17.95 -1.48 17.24
C THR A 68 16.76 -0.64 17.71
N SER A 69 15.65 -0.66 17.00
CA SER A 69 14.41 0.03 17.38
C SER A 69 13.57 -0.83 18.33
N SER A 70 12.74 -0.18 19.15
CA SER A 70 11.82 -0.89 20.06
C SER A 70 10.83 -1.79 19.31
N THR A 71 10.34 -1.37 18.16
CA THR A 71 9.38 -2.12 17.33
C THR A 71 10.03 -3.30 16.63
N GLY A 72 11.20 -3.13 16.05
CA GLY A 72 11.95 -4.21 15.42
C GLY A 72 12.45 -5.24 16.43
N ALA A 73 12.96 -4.80 17.59
CA ALA A 73 13.35 -5.69 18.68
C ALA A 73 12.18 -6.49 19.24
N TRP A 74 11.00 -5.86 19.41
CA TRP A 74 9.78 -6.54 19.83
C TRP A 74 9.34 -7.62 18.82
N TYR A 75 9.33 -7.29 17.52
CA TYR A 75 8.99 -8.25 16.48
C TYR A 75 9.98 -9.42 16.47
N GLN A 76 11.28 -9.14 16.58
CA GLN A 76 12.32 -10.18 16.61
C GLN A 76 12.18 -11.09 17.84
N SER A 77 11.80 -10.56 18.99
CA SER A 77 11.58 -11.36 20.21
C SER A 77 10.40 -12.33 20.06
N LEU A 78 9.38 -12.00 19.23
CA LEU A 78 8.21 -12.84 18.99
C LEU A 78 8.42 -13.89 17.89
N THR A 79 9.11 -13.50 16.82
CA THR A 79 9.20 -14.31 15.58
C THR A 79 10.57 -14.93 15.35
N GLY A 80 11.61 -14.44 16.05
CA GLY A 80 12.99 -14.82 15.85
C GLY A 80 13.61 -14.25 14.56
N LYS A 81 12.87 -13.44 13.78
CA LYS A 81 13.29 -12.89 12.49
C LYS A 81 13.37 -11.38 12.53
N SER A 82 14.21 -10.79 11.65
CA SER A 82 14.23 -9.35 11.42
C SER A 82 13.03 -8.92 10.58
N LEU A 83 12.41 -7.79 10.94
CA LEU A 83 11.37 -7.18 10.11
C LEU A 83 11.99 -6.40 8.93
N ALA A 84 13.13 -5.73 9.15
CA ALA A 84 13.90 -5.12 8.08
C ALA A 84 14.45 -6.20 7.14
N PHE A 85 14.45 -5.92 5.84
CA PHE A 85 14.95 -6.80 4.78
C PHE A 85 14.22 -8.15 4.70
N SER A 86 12.92 -8.17 5.04
CA SER A 86 12.05 -9.35 4.97
C SER A 86 10.81 -9.07 4.12
N PHE A 87 10.15 -10.14 3.66
CA PHE A 87 8.88 -10.00 2.94
C PHE A 87 7.78 -9.37 3.80
N GLU A 88 7.74 -9.72 5.09
CA GLU A 88 6.80 -9.16 6.06
C GLU A 88 7.00 -7.65 6.24
N GLY A 89 8.25 -7.22 6.32
CA GLY A 89 8.59 -5.79 6.36
C GLY A 89 8.18 -5.05 5.10
N LEU A 90 8.41 -5.65 3.92
CA LEU A 90 7.94 -5.11 2.64
C LEU A 90 6.41 -4.99 2.60
N LEU A 91 5.69 -6.01 3.08
CA LEU A 91 4.24 -6.03 3.10
C LEU A 91 3.67 -4.91 3.98
N ILE A 92 4.20 -4.75 5.21
CA ILE A 92 3.77 -3.69 6.12
C ILE A 92 4.10 -2.31 5.52
N ALA A 93 5.30 -2.13 4.95
CA ALA A 93 5.69 -0.89 4.30
C ALA A 93 4.78 -0.56 3.12
N SER A 94 4.46 -1.55 2.28
CA SER A 94 3.52 -1.40 1.16
C SER A 94 2.12 -1.04 1.63
N MET A 95 1.63 -1.64 2.71
CA MET A 95 0.33 -1.30 3.28
C MET A 95 0.29 0.16 3.76
N ILE A 96 1.32 0.61 4.49
CA ILE A 96 1.40 1.99 5.00
C ILE A 96 1.43 2.98 3.83
N PHE A 97 2.26 2.72 2.83
CA PHE A 97 2.41 3.61 1.67
C PHE A 97 1.14 3.66 0.81
N ASN A 98 0.45 2.53 0.65
CA ASN A 98 -0.77 2.44 -0.13
C ASN A 98 -2.05 2.82 0.63
N LEU A 99 -1.96 3.10 1.92
CA LEU A 99 -3.12 3.44 2.76
C LEU A 99 -4.00 4.57 2.17
N PRO A 100 -3.45 5.71 1.71
CA PRO A 100 -4.25 6.77 1.13
C PRO A 100 -4.93 6.37 -0.18
N PHE A 101 -4.31 5.51 -0.99
CA PHE A 101 -4.86 5.03 -2.26
C PHE A 101 -6.06 4.08 -2.06
N ALA A 102 -6.11 3.37 -0.94
CA ALA A 102 -7.27 2.58 -0.57
C ALA A 102 -8.37 3.46 0.05
N ILE A 103 -8.02 4.32 1.03
CA ILE A 103 -9.01 5.02 1.85
C ILE A 103 -9.71 6.15 1.09
N GLN A 104 -8.96 6.97 0.33
CA GLN A 104 -9.54 8.18 -0.28
C GLN A 104 -10.64 7.88 -1.32
N PRO A 105 -10.45 6.95 -2.29
CA PRO A 105 -11.51 6.61 -3.23
C PRO A 105 -12.72 5.98 -2.54
N LEU A 106 -12.50 5.11 -1.56
CA LEU A 106 -13.56 4.45 -0.81
C LEU A 106 -14.35 5.44 0.05
N LYS A 107 -13.66 6.35 0.74
CA LYS A 107 -14.31 7.44 1.48
C LYS A 107 -15.23 8.27 0.56
N ARG A 108 -14.72 8.68 -0.62
CA ARG A 108 -15.53 9.42 -1.60
C ARG A 108 -16.72 8.62 -2.09
N ALA A 109 -16.56 7.32 -2.32
CA ALA A 109 -17.66 6.46 -2.73
C ALA A 109 -18.75 6.37 -1.65
N PHE A 110 -18.38 6.25 -0.38
CA PHE A 110 -19.32 6.28 0.73
C PHE A 110 -19.98 7.65 0.92
N GLU A 111 -19.24 8.76 0.71
CA GLU A 111 -19.81 10.12 0.80
C GLU A 111 -20.85 10.41 -0.29
N GLN A 112 -20.82 9.67 -1.41
CA GLN A 112 -21.81 9.78 -2.48
C GLN A 112 -23.14 9.08 -2.15
N ILE A 113 -23.19 8.22 -1.13
CA ILE A 113 -24.42 7.60 -0.67
C ILE A 113 -25.21 8.66 0.09
N GLY A 114 -26.36 9.06 -0.47
CA GLY A 114 -27.26 10.02 0.17
C GLY A 114 -27.78 9.52 1.52
N ARG A 115 -27.88 10.39 2.50
CA ARG A 115 -28.47 10.05 3.82
C ARG A 115 -29.91 9.58 3.72
N ASP A 116 -30.66 10.13 2.77
CA ASP A 116 -32.03 9.75 2.45
C ASP A 116 -32.16 8.26 2.06
N VAL A 117 -31.18 7.71 1.35
CA VAL A 117 -31.11 6.28 1.01
C VAL A 117 -30.98 5.42 2.27
N LEU A 118 -30.08 5.82 3.19
CA LEU A 118 -29.86 5.10 4.44
C LEU A 118 -31.05 5.22 5.40
N ASP A 119 -31.67 6.39 5.45
CA ASP A 119 -32.87 6.64 6.26
C ASP A 119 -34.07 5.85 5.74
N ALA A 120 -34.28 5.80 4.42
CA ALA A 120 -35.30 4.96 3.80
C ALA A 120 -35.09 3.46 4.11
N ALA A 121 -33.84 3.00 4.07
CA ALA A 121 -33.48 1.63 4.43
C ALA A 121 -33.80 1.32 5.92
N ALA A 122 -33.52 2.27 6.81
CA ALA A 122 -33.86 2.16 8.21
C ALA A 122 -35.39 2.12 8.44
N CYS A 123 -36.16 2.92 7.71
CA CYS A 123 -37.63 2.88 7.72
C CYS A 123 -38.20 1.53 7.23
N CYS A 124 -37.48 0.84 6.31
CA CYS A 124 -37.84 -0.52 5.89
C CYS A 124 -37.42 -1.61 6.90
N GLY A 125 -36.88 -1.22 8.07
CA GLY A 125 -36.50 -2.16 9.15
C GLY A 125 -35.15 -2.84 8.95
N LEU A 126 -34.32 -2.40 8.02
CA LEU A 126 -32.99 -2.95 7.81
C LEU A 126 -32.05 -2.55 8.96
N ASN A 127 -31.40 -3.54 9.57
CA ASN A 127 -30.36 -3.28 10.55
C ASN A 127 -29.07 -2.79 9.88
N ARG A 128 -28.09 -2.26 10.68
CA ARG A 128 -26.84 -1.68 10.15
C ARG A 128 -26.01 -2.65 9.32
N TRP A 129 -26.00 -3.94 9.62
CA TRP A 129 -25.30 -4.96 8.86
C TRP A 129 -25.99 -5.24 7.52
N GLN A 130 -27.33 -5.32 7.53
CA GLN A 130 -28.11 -5.46 6.30
C GLN A 130 -27.97 -4.25 5.39
N GLN A 131 -28.00 -3.02 5.94
CA GLN A 131 -27.74 -1.80 5.18
C GLN A 131 -26.35 -1.84 4.53
N PHE A 132 -25.33 -2.23 5.30
CA PHE A 132 -23.96 -2.31 4.77
C PHE A 132 -23.84 -3.29 3.60
N PHE A 133 -24.30 -4.55 3.77
CA PHE A 133 -24.12 -5.57 2.74
C PHE A 133 -25.09 -5.45 1.56
N SER A 134 -26.34 -4.99 1.78
CA SER A 134 -27.37 -4.96 0.75
C SER A 134 -27.47 -3.63 0.01
N ILE A 135 -26.96 -2.54 0.60
CA ILE A 135 -27.10 -1.20 0.03
C ILE A 135 -25.73 -0.54 -0.16
N GLU A 136 -24.99 -0.32 0.93
CA GLU A 136 -23.76 0.43 0.86
C GLU A 136 -22.72 -0.27 -0.02
N LEU A 137 -22.44 -1.55 0.22
CA LEU A 137 -21.40 -2.31 -0.50
C LEU A 137 -21.69 -2.42 -2.01
N PRO A 138 -22.91 -2.71 -2.48
CA PRO A 138 -23.23 -2.65 -3.90
C PRO A 138 -23.09 -1.25 -4.52
N LEU A 139 -23.45 -0.19 -3.79
CA LEU A 139 -23.37 1.17 -4.31
C LEU A 139 -21.91 1.66 -4.42
N ILE A 140 -21.04 1.27 -3.52
CA ILE A 140 -19.62 1.66 -3.57
C ILE A 140 -18.77 0.77 -4.49
N TRP A 141 -19.36 -0.25 -5.12
CA TRP A 141 -18.63 -1.22 -5.95
C TRP A 141 -17.69 -0.59 -6.99
N PRO A 142 -18.07 0.47 -7.74
CA PRO A 142 -17.16 1.15 -8.67
C PRO A 142 -15.95 1.78 -7.95
N GLY A 143 -16.17 2.39 -6.79
CA GLY A 143 -15.11 2.95 -5.94
C GLY A 143 -14.20 1.86 -5.38
N LEU A 144 -14.77 0.71 -5.00
CA LEU A 144 -14.02 -0.45 -4.53
C LEU A 144 -13.09 -0.99 -5.61
N LEU A 145 -13.57 -1.16 -6.83
CA LEU A 145 -12.76 -1.58 -7.99
C LEU A 145 -11.66 -0.55 -8.30
N GLY A 146 -12.01 0.74 -8.31
CA GLY A 146 -11.04 1.81 -8.55
C GLY A 146 -9.91 1.81 -7.50
N ALA A 147 -10.25 1.69 -6.22
CA ALA A 147 -9.28 1.59 -5.15
C ALA A 147 -8.41 0.33 -5.29
N ALA A 148 -9.01 -0.81 -5.62
CA ALA A 148 -8.30 -2.08 -5.80
C ALA A 148 -7.28 -2.01 -6.94
N VAL A 149 -7.66 -1.47 -8.09
CA VAL A 149 -6.77 -1.28 -9.25
C VAL A 149 -5.63 -0.33 -8.89
N LEU A 150 -5.94 0.76 -8.19
CA LEU A 150 -4.94 1.76 -7.78
C LEU A 150 -3.91 1.16 -6.82
N VAL A 151 -4.36 0.48 -5.77
CA VAL A 151 -3.48 -0.19 -4.79
C VAL A 151 -2.62 -1.24 -5.47
N PHE A 152 -3.21 -2.08 -6.33
CA PHE A 152 -2.49 -3.14 -7.03
C PHE A 152 -1.41 -2.58 -7.96
N ALA A 153 -1.79 -1.65 -8.84
CA ALA A 153 -0.87 -1.05 -9.83
C ALA A 153 0.25 -0.26 -9.14
N HIS A 154 -0.09 0.49 -8.09
CA HIS A 154 0.86 1.27 -7.33
C HIS A 154 1.87 0.39 -6.58
N THR A 155 1.40 -0.69 -5.92
CA THR A 155 2.30 -1.66 -5.25
C THR A 155 3.22 -2.36 -6.25
N LEU A 156 2.70 -2.72 -7.44
CA LEU A 156 3.50 -3.40 -8.47
C LEU A 156 4.63 -2.51 -9.01
N GLY A 157 4.37 -1.21 -9.16
CA GLY A 157 5.31 -0.20 -9.66
C GLY A 157 6.16 0.47 -8.58
N GLU A 158 5.95 0.14 -7.29
CA GLU A 158 6.67 0.79 -6.20
C GLU A 158 8.16 0.41 -6.18
N PHE A 159 9.01 1.43 -6.12
CA PHE A 159 10.45 1.29 -6.13
C PHE A 159 11.11 1.86 -4.86
N GLY A 160 10.78 3.11 -4.50
CA GLY A 160 11.49 3.86 -3.48
C GLY A 160 11.41 3.27 -2.08
N VAL A 161 10.19 3.00 -1.60
CA VAL A 161 9.96 2.41 -0.26
C VAL A 161 10.47 0.98 -0.22
N VAL A 162 10.19 0.20 -1.28
CA VAL A 162 10.55 -1.22 -1.37
C VAL A 162 12.07 -1.40 -1.40
N LEU A 163 12.80 -0.55 -2.13
CA LEU A 163 14.27 -0.60 -2.17
C LEU A 163 14.86 -0.30 -0.79
N MET A 164 14.35 0.72 -0.10
CA MET A 164 14.86 1.11 1.22
C MET A 164 14.59 0.05 2.29
N VAL A 165 13.39 -0.52 2.33
CA VAL A 165 12.99 -1.50 3.36
C VAL A 165 13.46 -2.91 3.02
N GLY A 166 13.47 -3.26 1.74
CA GLY A 166 13.79 -4.61 1.25
C GLY A 166 15.27 -4.84 0.93
N GLY A 167 16.01 -3.81 0.51
CA GLY A 167 17.46 -3.91 0.27
C GLY A 167 17.88 -4.74 -0.93
N ASN A 168 17.00 -5.07 -1.88
CA ASN A 168 17.32 -5.77 -3.14
C ASN A 168 17.93 -7.18 -2.96
N ILE A 169 17.41 -7.99 -2.04
CA ILE A 169 17.88 -9.37 -1.84
C ILE A 169 17.21 -10.28 -2.88
N PRO A 170 17.99 -11.00 -3.73
CA PRO A 170 17.43 -11.94 -4.69
C PRO A 170 16.52 -12.98 -4.03
N GLU A 171 15.38 -13.28 -4.67
CA GLU A 171 14.37 -14.25 -4.24
C GLU A 171 13.58 -13.90 -2.97
N GLU A 172 14.07 -12.95 -2.13
CA GLU A 172 13.42 -12.57 -0.88
C GLU A 172 12.70 -11.21 -0.95
N THR A 173 13.39 -10.18 -1.47
CA THR A 173 12.87 -8.80 -1.44
C THR A 173 13.05 -8.04 -2.77
N ARG A 174 13.72 -8.62 -3.75
CA ARG A 174 13.89 -8.01 -5.08
C ARG A 174 12.57 -8.00 -5.84
N THR A 175 11.99 -6.82 -6.00
CA THR A 175 10.79 -6.62 -6.84
C THR A 175 11.13 -6.40 -8.31
N ILE A 176 10.11 -6.48 -9.18
CA ILE A 176 10.28 -6.24 -10.62
C ILE A 176 10.78 -4.83 -10.92
N ALA A 177 10.33 -3.83 -10.18
CA ALA A 177 10.78 -2.44 -10.31
C ALA A 177 12.28 -2.29 -10.01
N ILE A 178 12.78 -2.97 -8.98
CA ILE A 178 14.21 -3.01 -8.64
C ILE A 178 15.00 -3.76 -9.71
N SER A 179 14.50 -4.91 -10.18
CA SER A 179 15.15 -5.70 -11.23
C SER A 179 15.28 -4.94 -12.56
N ILE A 180 14.26 -4.16 -12.93
CA ILE A 180 14.32 -3.27 -14.10
C ILE A 180 15.38 -2.18 -13.88
N TYR A 181 15.37 -1.53 -12.74
CA TYR A 181 16.35 -0.48 -12.42
C TYR A 181 17.80 -1.00 -12.50
N ASP A 182 18.09 -2.17 -11.94
CA ASP A 182 19.41 -2.79 -11.97
C ASP A 182 19.87 -3.17 -13.40
N SER A 183 18.92 -3.47 -14.29
CA SER A 183 19.23 -3.84 -15.69
C SER A 183 19.61 -2.64 -16.58
N VAL A 184 19.21 -1.42 -16.23
CA VAL A 184 19.46 -0.21 -17.03
C VAL A 184 20.94 0.15 -17.11
N PRO A 185 21.73 0.21 -16.04
CA PRO A 185 23.16 0.54 -16.09
C PRO A 185 23.99 -0.43 -16.95
N VAL A 186 23.65 -1.72 -16.93
CA VAL A 186 24.35 -2.76 -17.69
C VAL A 186 24.23 -2.53 -19.21
N SER A 187 23.09 -2.04 -19.68
CA SER A 187 22.90 -1.73 -21.11
C SER A 187 23.74 -0.54 -21.57
N TYR A 188 23.97 0.44 -20.70
CA TYR A 188 24.80 1.63 -21.07
C TYR A 188 26.31 1.34 -21.07
N THR A 189 26.80 0.45 -20.20
CA THR A 189 28.24 0.09 -20.18
C THR A 189 28.67 -0.66 -21.44
N HIS A 190 27.80 -1.47 -22.04
CA HIS A 190 28.09 -2.14 -23.30
C HIS A 190 28.09 -1.20 -24.52
N LEU A 191 27.40 -0.05 -24.44
CA LEU A 191 27.34 0.94 -25.51
C LEU A 191 28.49 1.95 -25.44
N THR A 192 29.07 2.20 -24.26
CA THR A 192 30.11 3.24 -24.08
C THR A 192 31.54 2.69 -24.08
N LEU A 193 31.77 1.44 -23.74
CA LEU A 193 33.11 0.84 -23.74
C LEU A 193 33.80 0.79 -25.12
N PRO A 194 33.12 0.51 -26.26
CA PRO A 194 33.78 0.53 -27.57
C PRO A 194 34.23 1.90 -28.06
N THR A 195 33.62 2.98 -27.57
CA THR A 195 33.93 4.35 -28.02
C THR A 195 35.08 5.00 -27.26
N ILE A 196 35.46 4.50 -26.07
CA ILE A 196 36.54 5.05 -25.26
C ILE A 196 37.93 4.55 -25.77
N TYR A 197 37.98 3.42 -26.46
CA TYR A 197 39.24 2.83 -26.97
C TYR A 197 39.54 3.13 -28.47
N SER A 198 38.80 4.02 -29.10
CA SER A 198 38.99 4.41 -30.52
C SER A 198 39.58 5.81 -30.67
N VAL A 199 40.41 6.30 -29.73
CA VAL A 199 41.24 7.52 -29.87
C VAL A 199 42.69 7.15 -29.75
#